data_3b0d7b58fbfa4904a95a6798e19c2b33
#
_entry.id   3b0d7b58fbfa4904a95a6798e19c2b33
#
_cell.length_a   1.000
_cell.length_b   1.000
_cell.length_c   1.000
_cell.angle_alpha   90.00
_cell.angle_beta   90.00
_cell.angle_gamma   90.00
#
_symmetry.space_group_name_H-M   'P 1'
#
loop_
_entity.id
_entity.type
_entity.pdbx_description
1 polymer ?
#
loop_
_entity_poly.entity_id
_entity_poly.type
_entity_poly.pdbx_seq_one_letter_code
_entity_poly.pdbx_strand_id
1 'polypeptide(L)'
;MNIQPLNLKIPQPIFRYQGNTIYQPQHKDTNLSPLTKDTVSFGIGEKHLDKGAKSVTHDLAMRVVDEAQGDAQDLKYILKKILSPYVASAQNSDKPILSGDRGIHVRVKSADSLRDKLTARSITTLYGAKNVGDIIGGRIVLRSASSKDVDSILKAIAKAHTQGALNIYEIEKWIPKAGKMYAQTRDLGYGTSKGLAELENATGLVSSVAPQESGYPAIHIGIKTKNGFKAEIQIMGVDVEDLKEVEDLCYKIRCGKPIPTIYKSMEKILQPAFEELETKKLEGHYMDYVNDSYLNAFNYPVQNFNTRKKAPFLPIPYFLPQVLDFTNIAREMEKCKYEASVIEQSTNKTNKTNKKAPKGK
;
A
#
# COMPACT_ATOMS: atom_id res chain seq x y z
N MET A 1 -22.35 -10.16 51.46
CA MET A 1 -21.87 -11.06 50.42
C MET A 1 -20.52 -10.51 49.93
N ASN A 2 -19.44 -11.18 50.29
CA ASN A 2 -18.09 -10.79 49.86
C ASN A 2 -17.80 -11.46 48.52
N ILE A 3 -17.62 -10.66 47.46
CA ILE A 3 -17.21 -11.14 46.16
C ILE A 3 -15.67 -11.06 46.12
N GLN A 4 -14.98 -12.20 46.12
CA GLN A 4 -13.54 -12.28 45.91
C GLN A 4 -13.22 -12.10 44.43
N PRO A 5 -12.12 -11.39 44.04
CA PRO A 5 -11.71 -11.25 42.66
C PRO A 5 -11.09 -12.56 42.16
N LEU A 6 -11.54 -13.00 40.97
CA LEU A 6 -10.99 -14.12 40.22
C LEU A 6 -9.60 -13.76 39.69
N ASN A 7 -8.58 -14.41 40.24
CA ASN A 7 -7.21 -14.37 39.73
C ASN A 7 -7.11 -15.24 38.45
N LEU A 8 -7.28 -14.65 37.29
CA LEU A 8 -6.95 -15.26 36.00
C LEU A 8 -5.43 -15.20 35.78
N LYS A 9 -4.75 -16.32 36.05
CA LYS A 9 -3.33 -16.51 35.60
C LYS A 9 -3.33 -16.70 34.10
N ILE A 10 -2.85 -15.70 33.38
CA ILE A 10 -2.51 -15.80 31.95
C ILE A 10 -1.22 -16.61 31.84
N PRO A 11 -1.18 -17.74 31.11
CA PRO A 11 0.06 -18.47 30.89
C PRO A 11 1.03 -17.64 30.06
N GLN A 12 2.22 -17.38 30.58
CA GLN A 12 3.31 -16.80 29.81
C GLN A 12 3.92 -17.86 28.89
N PRO A 13 4.15 -17.61 27.59
CA PRO A 13 4.82 -18.55 26.73
C PRO A 13 6.29 -18.66 27.11
N ILE A 14 6.71 -19.89 27.47
CA ILE A 14 8.11 -20.25 27.74
C ILE A 14 8.80 -20.48 26.41
N PHE A 15 9.61 -19.54 25.95
CA PHE A 15 10.49 -19.75 24.80
C PHE A 15 11.82 -20.36 25.24
N ARG A 16 12.08 -21.62 24.87
CA ARG A 16 13.42 -22.23 24.98
C ARG A 16 14.22 -21.89 23.73
N TYR A 17 15.35 -21.20 23.92
CA TYR A 17 16.37 -20.99 22.90
C TYR A 17 17.19 -22.27 22.71
N GLN A 18 17.23 -22.82 21.49
CA GLN A 18 18.32 -23.66 21.02
C GLN A 18 19.12 -22.87 19.99
N GLY A 19 20.40 -22.62 20.32
CA GLY A 19 21.32 -21.93 19.44
C GLY A 19 21.75 -22.82 18.27
N ASN A 20 21.78 -22.28 17.06
CA ASN A 20 22.48 -22.86 15.93
C ASN A 20 23.23 -21.81 15.11
N THR A 21 24.48 -22.07 15.01
CA THR A 21 25.58 -21.73 14.09
C THR A 21 25.27 -20.74 12.97
N ILE A 22 26.09 -19.68 12.98
CA ILE A 22 26.19 -18.64 11.97
C ILE A 22 26.83 -19.21 10.70
N TYR A 23 26.10 -19.17 9.59
CA TYR A 23 26.65 -19.40 8.25
C TYR A 23 26.98 -18.04 7.62
N GLN A 24 28.26 -17.79 7.36
CA GLN A 24 28.69 -16.63 6.55
C GLN A 24 28.66 -17.06 5.06
N PRO A 25 27.96 -16.35 4.19
CA PRO A 25 28.10 -16.55 2.73
C PRO A 25 29.32 -15.78 2.23
N GLN A 26 30.19 -16.49 1.51
CA GLN A 26 31.30 -15.89 0.76
C GLN A 26 30.77 -15.02 -0.38
N HIS A 27 31.18 -13.76 -0.39
CA HIS A 27 30.94 -12.84 -1.50
C HIS A 27 31.73 -13.27 -2.73
N LYS A 28 31.04 -13.51 -3.84
CA LYS A 28 31.63 -13.42 -5.19
C LYS A 28 31.26 -12.04 -5.74
N ASP A 29 32.29 -11.24 -5.97
CA ASP A 29 32.22 -9.95 -6.64
C ASP A 29 31.71 -10.12 -8.07
N THR A 30 30.52 -9.64 -8.34
CA THR A 30 30.08 -9.31 -9.69
C THR A 30 29.76 -7.83 -9.70
N ASN A 31 30.63 -7.07 -10.41
CA ASN A 31 30.45 -5.65 -10.72
C ASN A 31 29.20 -5.44 -11.56
N LEU A 32 28.08 -5.22 -10.92
CA LEU A 32 26.88 -4.63 -11.49
C LEU A 32 26.68 -3.28 -10.82
N SER A 33 26.73 -2.21 -11.61
CA SER A 33 26.43 -0.86 -11.19
C SER A 33 25.12 -0.84 -10.40
N PRO A 34 25.05 -0.20 -9.21
CA PRO A 34 23.83 -0.15 -8.44
C PRO A 34 22.80 0.68 -9.21
N LEU A 35 21.77 0.02 -9.73
CA LEU A 35 20.49 0.66 -10.04
C LEU A 35 20.02 1.30 -8.73
N THR A 36 19.95 2.62 -8.72
CA THR A 36 19.43 3.39 -7.58
C THR A 36 18.03 2.91 -7.26
N LYS A 37 17.92 2.08 -6.24
CA LYS A 37 16.64 1.67 -5.65
C LYS A 37 15.94 2.93 -5.16
N ASP A 38 14.68 3.11 -5.55
CA ASP A 38 13.78 4.02 -4.88
C ASP A 38 13.53 3.52 -3.46
N THR A 39 14.51 3.69 -2.60
CA THR A 39 14.28 3.62 -1.17
C THR A 39 13.33 4.77 -0.89
N VAL A 40 12.11 4.48 -0.46
CA VAL A 40 11.29 5.45 0.24
C VAL A 40 12.04 5.70 1.54
N SER A 41 13.06 6.55 1.45
CA SER A 41 13.77 7.08 2.59
C SER A 41 12.76 7.89 3.38
N PHE A 42 12.39 7.43 4.54
CA PHE A 42 11.77 8.24 5.58
C PHE A 42 12.84 9.18 6.16
N GLY A 43 13.48 9.95 5.30
CA GLY A 43 14.39 11.02 5.66
C GLY A 43 13.57 12.18 6.17
N ILE A 44 13.80 12.56 7.40
CA ILE A 44 13.54 13.87 7.98
C ILE A 44 13.82 14.92 6.92
N GLY A 45 12.83 15.76 6.64
CA GLY A 45 12.75 16.80 5.65
C GLY A 45 14.07 17.41 5.15
N GLU A 46 14.66 16.83 4.14
CA GLU A 46 15.62 17.57 3.33
C GLU A 46 14.88 18.45 2.33
N LYS A 47 14.75 19.72 2.69
CA LYS A 47 14.53 20.83 1.76
C LYS A 47 15.77 21.06 0.87
N HIS A 48 16.40 20.03 0.38
CA HIS A 48 17.42 20.10 -0.65
C HIS A 48 16.83 19.60 -1.96
N LEU A 49 15.98 20.43 -2.60
CA LEU A 49 15.92 20.45 -4.03
C LEU A 49 17.35 20.72 -4.51
N ASP A 50 17.95 19.73 -5.12
CA ASP A 50 19.25 19.85 -5.77
C ASP A 50 19.17 21.08 -6.68
N LYS A 51 20.00 22.12 -6.43
CA LYS A 51 19.95 23.41 -7.13
C LYS A 51 20.19 23.29 -8.66
N GLY A 52 20.34 22.07 -9.17
CA GLY A 52 20.50 21.74 -10.57
C GLY A 52 19.37 20.95 -11.21
N ALA A 53 18.32 20.56 -10.46
CA ALA A 53 17.22 19.78 -11.04
C ALA A 53 16.42 20.66 -12.01
N LYS A 54 16.37 20.25 -13.31
CA LYS A 54 15.54 20.90 -14.31
C LYS A 54 14.07 20.74 -13.92
N SER A 55 13.37 21.85 -13.72
CA SER A 55 11.93 21.83 -13.45
C SER A 55 11.19 21.14 -14.59
N VAL A 56 10.38 20.16 -14.23
CA VAL A 56 9.49 19.47 -15.18
C VAL A 56 8.23 20.33 -15.34
N THR A 57 7.82 20.56 -16.57
CA THR A 57 6.60 21.32 -16.85
C THR A 57 5.36 20.50 -16.46
N HIS A 58 4.32 21.20 -16.00
CA HIS A 58 3.01 20.59 -15.74
C HIS A 58 2.46 19.92 -17.02
N ASP A 59 2.70 20.52 -18.19
CA ASP A 59 2.27 19.99 -19.49
C ASP A 59 2.88 18.63 -19.81
N LEU A 60 4.16 18.41 -19.50
CA LEU A 60 4.77 17.09 -19.66
C LEU A 60 4.10 16.07 -18.76
N ALA A 61 3.86 16.42 -17.49
CA ALA A 61 3.18 15.53 -16.55
C ALA A 61 1.75 15.20 -17.02
N MET A 62 0.99 16.17 -17.49
CA MET A 62 -0.35 15.97 -18.06
C MET A 62 -0.29 15.03 -19.28
N ARG A 63 0.60 15.25 -20.23
CA ARG A 63 0.76 14.37 -21.40
C ARG A 63 1.08 12.94 -21.01
N VAL A 64 1.96 12.72 -20.03
CA VAL A 64 2.29 11.39 -19.51
C VAL A 64 1.07 10.72 -18.89
N VAL A 65 0.29 11.48 -18.10
CA VAL A 65 -0.95 10.99 -17.49
C VAL A 65 -1.96 10.58 -18.57
N ASP A 66 -2.18 11.43 -19.56
CA ASP A 66 -3.14 11.18 -20.64
C ASP A 66 -2.75 9.93 -21.46
N GLU A 67 -1.47 9.79 -21.84
CA GLU A 67 -0.99 8.60 -22.54
C GLU A 67 -1.08 7.32 -21.67
N ALA A 68 -0.90 7.43 -20.35
CA ALA A 68 -0.97 6.29 -19.43
C ALA A 68 -2.41 5.82 -19.16
N GLN A 69 -3.45 6.65 -19.41
CA GLN A 69 -4.85 6.30 -19.12
C GLN A 69 -5.32 5.06 -19.88
N GLY A 70 -4.98 4.95 -21.17
CA GLY A 70 -5.33 3.79 -22.00
C GLY A 70 -4.70 2.50 -21.44
N ASP A 71 -3.41 2.55 -21.14
CA ASP A 71 -2.68 1.41 -20.56
C ASP A 71 -3.21 1.01 -19.19
N ALA A 72 -3.62 1.97 -18.37
CA ALA A 72 -4.24 1.70 -17.07
C ALA A 72 -5.61 1.01 -17.21
N GLN A 73 -6.42 1.42 -18.20
CA GLN A 73 -7.69 0.78 -18.50
C GLN A 73 -7.49 -0.65 -19.01
N ASP A 74 -6.55 -0.85 -19.92
CA ASP A 74 -6.19 -2.17 -20.45
C ASP A 74 -5.71 -3.09 -19.31
N LEU A 75 -4.79 -2.61 -18.44
CA LEU A 75 -4.33 -3.35 -17.28
C LEU A 75 -5.48 -3.73 -16.35
N LYS A 76 -6.39 -2.79 -16.07
CA LYS A 76 -7.59 -3.04 -15.26
C LYS A 76 -8.49 -4.11 -15.86
N TYR A 77 -8.70 -4.06 -17.18
CA TYR A 77 -9.48 -5.06 -17.90
C TYR A 77 -8.83 -6.44 -17.81
N ILE A 78 -7.52 -6.54 -18.07
CA ILE A 78 -6.76 -7.79 -17.99
C ILE A 78 -6.87 -8.37 -16.57
N LEU A 79 -6.60 -7.57 -15.53
CA LEU A 79 -6.68 -8.03 -14.15
C LEU A 79 -8.08 -8.52 -13.78
N LYS A 80 -9.13 -7.78 -14.16
CA LYS A 80 -10.52 -8.22 -13.94
C LYS A 80 -10.84 -9.53 -14.65
N LYS A 81 -10.33 -9.74 -15.87
CA LYS A 81 -10.54 -10.96 -16.64
C LYS A 81 -9.84 -12.17 -16.00
N ILE A 82 -8.56 -12.06 -15.69
CA ILE A 82 -7.77 -13.18 -15.13
C ILE A 82 -8.17 -13.52 -13.69
N LEU A 83 -8.64 -12.54 -12.92
CA LEU A 83 -9.03 -12.69 -11.52
C LEU A 83 -10.55 -12.87 -11.32
N SER A 84 -11.34 -12.89 -12.39
CA SER A 84 -12.80 -13.09 -12.31
C SER A 84 -13.22 -14.33 -11.51
N PRO A 85 -12.51 -15.49 -11.56
CA PRO A 85 -12.88 -16.66 -10.75
C PRO A 85 -12.76 -16.43 -9.23
N TYR A 86 -12.04 -15.40 -8.80
CA TYR A 86 -11.75 -15.11 -7.39
C TYR A 86 -12.59 -13.97 -6.82
N VAL A 87 -13.39 -13.31 -7.67
CA VAL A 87 -14.39 -12.32 -7.25
C VAL A 87 -15.64 -13.07 -6.81
N ALA A 88 -16.27 -12.65 -5.70
CA ALA A 88 -17.57 -13.19 -5.33
C ALA A 88 -18.58 -12.92 -6.43
N SER A 89 -18.91 -13.92 -7.23
CA SER A 89 -20.18 -13.94 -7.96
C SER A 89 -21.23 -14.50 -7.02
N ALA A 90 -22.44 -13.96 -7.05
CA ALA A 90 -23.60 -14.45 -6.27
C ALA A 90 -23.90 -15.94 -6.53
N GLN A 91 -23.23 -16.57 -7.46
CA GLN A 91 -23.48 -17.93 -7.91
C GLN A 91 -22.37 -18.96 -7.57
N ASN A 92 -21.14 -18.54 -7.22
CA ASN A 92 -20.03 -19.50 -7.34
C ASN A 92 -19.05 -19.60 -6.16
N SER A 93 -19.14 -18.89 -5.07
CA SER A 93 -18.22 -19.21 -3.97
C SER A 93 -18.72 -18.80 -2.61
N ASP A 94 -18.77 -19.79 -1.72
CA ASP A 94 -18.89 -19.58 -0.27
C ASP A 94 -17.69 -18.81 0.31
N LYS A 95 -16.62 -18.63 -0.44
CA LYS A 95 -15.37 -18.01 0.01
C LYS A 95 -14.66 -17.22 -1.10
N PRO A 96 -15.13 -16.03 -1.47
CA PRO A 96 -14.38 -15.19 -2.43
C PRO A 96 -13.04 -14.76 -1.84
N ILE A 97 -11.98 -14.81 -2.66
CA ILE A 97 -10.62 -14.42 -2.27
C ILE A 97 -10.47 -12.91 -2.29
N LEU A 98 -11.06 -12.24 -3.30
CA LEU A 98 -10.94 -10.79 -3.45
C LEU A 98 -11.95 -10.04 -2.58
N SER A 99 -11.59 -8.82 -2.18
CA SER A 99 -12.35 -7.97 -1.26
C SER A 99 -13.47 -7.19 -1.98
N GLY A 100 -14.37 -7.87 -2.70
CA GLY A 100 -15.53 -7.26 -3.35
C GLY A 100 -15.12 -6.11 -4.28
N ASP A 101 -15.79 -4.96 -4.16
CA ASP A 101 -15.52 -3.78 -4.99
C ASP A 101 -14.11 -3.20 -4.79
N ARG A 102 -13.48 -3.46 -3.65
CA ARG A 102 -12.10 -3.07 -3.34
C ARG A 102 -11.06 -4.05 -3.90
N GLY A 103 -11.49 -5.18 -4.46
CA GLY A 103 -10.60 -6.29 -4.82
C GLY A 103 -9.58 -5.95 -5.91
N ILE A 104 -9.92 -5.08 -6.87
CA ILE A 104 -9.03 -4.71 -7.98
C ILE A 104 -9.15 -3.21 -8.25
N HIS A 105 -8.06 -2.49 -8.03
CA HIS A 105 -7.93 -1.08 -8.35
C HIS A 105 -6.79 -0.86 -9.32
N VAL A 106 -6.99 -0.02 -10.32
CA VAL A 106 -5.92 0.50 -11.17
C VAL A 106 -6.13 1.98 -11.36
N ARG A 107 -5.09 2.76 -11.18
CA ARG A 107 -5.12 4.21 -11.33
C ARG A 107 -3.84 4.71 -12.00
N VAL A 108 -3.95 5.85 -12.65
CA VAL A 108 -2.80 6.66 -13.03
C VAL A 108 -2.50 7.67 -11.92
N LYS A 109 -1.24 7.95 -11.66
CA LYS A 109 -0.80 8.97 -10.71
C LYS A 109 -1.30 10.35 -11.16
N SER A 110 -1.66 11.22 -10.23
CA SER A 110 -2.06 12.60 -10.58
C SER A 110 -0.89 13.37 -11.23
N ALA A 111 -1.20 14.31 -12.12
CA ALA A 111 -0.19 15.11 -12.82
C ALA A 111 0.74 15.86 -11.86
N ASP A 112 0.21 16.41 -10.76
CA ASP A 112 1.02 17.11 -9.75
C ASP A 112 2.01 16.16 -9.06
N SER A 113 1.53 15.00 -8.57
CA SER A 113 2.40 13.99 -7.96
C SER A 113 3.45 13.44 -8.94
N LEU A 114 3.08 13.34 -10.21
CA LEU A 114 4.01 12.89 -11.25
C LEU A 114 5.05 13.96 -11.57
N ARG A 115 4.63 15.23 -11.72
CA ARG A 115 5.54 16.36 -11.93
C ARG A 115 6.61 16.43 -10.85
N ASP A 116 6.20 16.33 -9.58
CA ASP A 116 7.13 16.38 -8.46
C ASP A 116 8.11 15.20 -8.49
N LYS A 117 7.64 13.99 -8.82
CA LYS A 117 8.48 12.81 -8.96
C LYS A 117 9.47 12.91 -10.14
N LEU A 118 9.01 13.39 -11.28
CA LEU A 118 9.85 13.59 -12.47
C LEU A 118 10.91 14.67 -12.22
N THR A 119 10.52 15.76 -11.55
CA THR A 119 11.43 16.84 -11.14
C THR A 119 12.52 16.32 -10.20
N ALA A 120 12.16 15.59 -9.17
CA ALA A 120 13.12 15.02 -8.20
C ALA A 120 14.14 14.08 -8.86
N ARG A 121 13.79 13.47 -10.03
CA ARG A 121 14.66 12.58 -10.80
C ARG A 121 15.28 13.26 -12.03
N SER A 122 15.08 14.56 -12.22
CA SER A 122 15.53 15.32 -13.39
C SER A 122 15.09 14.70 -14.73
N ILE A 123 13.91 14.09 -14.77
CA ILE A 123 13.33 13.45 -15.97
C ILE A 123 12.48 14.48 -16.71
N THR A 124 12.94 14.89 -17.89
CA THR A 124 12.31 15.95 -18.70
C THR A 124 11.73 15.47 -20.01
N THR A 125 11.77 14.16 -20.28
CA THR A 125 11.27 13.58 -21.53
C THR A 125 10.18 12.55 -21.29
N LEU A 126 9.26 12.42 -22.25
CA LEU A 126 8.21 11.40 -22.22
C LEU A 126 8.79 9.98 -22.17
N TYR A 127 9.85 9.74 -22.96
CA TYR A 127 10.53 8.44 -22.95
C TYR A 127 11.12 8.11 -21.58
N GLY A 128 11.80 9.07 -20.95
CA GLY A 128 12.32 8.90 -19.58
C GLY A 128 11.19 8.65 -18.57
N ALA A 129 10.08 9.38 -18.70
CA ALA A 129 8.94 9.20 -17.82
C ALA A 129 8.35 7.79 -17.92
N LYS A 130 8.22 7.18 -19.10
CA LYS A 130 7.70 5.79 -19.25
C LYS A 130 8.47 4.74 -18.45
N ASN A 131 9.73 5.02 -18.14
CA ASN A 131 10.57 4.13 -17.33
C ASN A 131 10.46 4.37 -15.81
N VAL A 132 9.67 5.36 -15.39
CA VAL A 132 9.39 5.58 -13.96
C VAL A 132 8.36 4.56 -13.49
N GLY A 133 8.69 3.73 -12.52
CA GLY A 133 7.73 2.83 -11.88
C GLY A 133 6.58 3.62 -11.22
N ASP A 134 5.45 2.99 -11.01
CA ASP A 134 4.25 3.49 -10.31
C ASP A 134 3.50 4.67 -10.95
N ILE A 135 3.77 5.02 -12.24
CA ILE A 135 2.89 5.93 -12.98
C ILE A 135 1.50 5.33 -13.09
N ILE A 136 1.45 4.04 -13.41
CA ILE A 136 0.24 3.23 -13.35
C ILE A 136 0.39 2.34 -12.13
N GLY A 137 -0.46 2.54 -11.13
CA GLY A 137 -0.51 1.73 -9.92
C GLY A 137 -1.73 0.84 -9.91
N GLY A 138 -1.52 -0.47 -9.68
CA GLY A 138 -2.57 -1.45 -9.47
C GLY A 138 -2.55 -1.96 -8.03
N ARG A 139 -3.73 -2.30 -7.48
CA ARG A 139 -3.87 -3.03 -6.22
C ARG A 139 -4.77 -4.24 -6.41
N ILE A 140 -4.35 -5.37 -5.86
CA ILE A 140 -5.15 -6.58 -5.71
C ILE A 140 -5.31 -6.79 -4.22
N VAL A 141 -6.52 -6.55 -3.73
CA VAL A 141 -6.83 -6.58 -2.30
C VAL A 141 -7.55 -7.88 -1.95
N LEU A 142 -6.93 -8.67 -1.10
CA LEU A 142 -7.44 -9.95 -0.65
C LEU A 142 -8.29 -9.78 0.61
N ARG A 143 -9.32 -10.60 0.78
CA ARG A 143 -10.10 -10.65 2.03
C ARG A 143 -9.27 -11.11 3.21
N SER A 144 -8.39 -12.08 2.96
CA SER A 144 -7.37 -12.49 3.91
C SER A 144 -6.05 -12.65 3.17
N ALA A 145 -4.95 -12.35 3.83
CA ALA A 145 -3.62 -12.59 3.27
C ALA A 145 -3.15 -14.04 3.55
N SER A 146 -4.07 -15.03 3.52
CA SER A 146 -3.67 -16.42 3.69
C SER A 146 -2.74 -16.86 2.57
N SER A 147 -1.75 -17.69 2.87
CA SER A 147 -0.81 -18.19 1.88
C SER A 147 -1.51 -18.88 0.69
N LYS A 148 -2.63 -19.56 0.96
CA LYS A 148 -3.44 -20.23 -0.08
C LYS A 148 -4.09 -19.21 -1.04
N ASP A 149 -4.60 -18.09 -0.51
CA ASP A 149 -5.25 -17.06 -1.32
C ASP A 149 -4.20 -16.32 -2.17
N VAL A 150 -3.08 -15.97 -1.55
CA VAL A 150 -1.93 -15.37 -2.25
C VAL A 150 -1.43 -16.29 -3.36
N ASP A 151 -1.24 -17.60 -3.09
CA ASP A 151 -0.86 -18.60 -4.07
C ASP A 151 -1.80 -18.64 -5.27
N SER A 152 -3.09 -18.61 -5.02
CA SER A 152 -4.11 -18.67 -6.08
C SER A 152 -4.01 -17.47 -7.03
N ILE A 153 -3.79 -16.28 -6.47
CA ILE A 153 -3.63 -15.03 -7.25
C ILE A 153 -2.32 -15.05 -8.03
N LEU A 154 -1.20 -15.44 -7.39
CA LEU A 154 0.11 -15.50 -8.06
C LEU A 154 0.13 -16.51 -9.21
N LYS A 155 -0.52 -17.67 -9.07
CA LYS A 155 -0.70 -18.65 -10.15
C LYS A 155 -1.51 -18.09 -11.32
N ALA A 156 -2.59 -17.35 -11.04
CA ALA A 156 -3.36 -16.71 -12.10
C ALA A 156 -2.53 -15.67 -12.87
N ILE A 157 -1.70 -14.90 -12.17
CA ILE A 157 -0.78 -13.92 -12.75
C ILE A 157 0.33 -14.61 -13.55
N ALA A 158 0.93 -15.70 -13.03
CA ALA A 158 1.91 -16.51 -13.75
C ALA A 158 1.37 -17.06 -15.06
N LYS A 159 0.16 -17.62 -15.03
CA LYS A 159 -0.54 -18.09 -16.22
C LYS A 159 -0.79 -16.95 -17.23
N ALA A 160 -1.20 -15.78 -16.78
CA ALA A 160 -1.41 -14.61 -17.63
C ALA A 160 -0.11 -14.14 -18.30
N HIS A 161 1.02 -14.19 -17.58
CA HIS A 161 2.34 -13.92 -18.14
C HIS A 161 2.70 -14.93 -19.24
N THR A 162 2.59 -16.23 -18.97
CA THR A 162 2.87 -17.29 -19.94
C THR A 162 1.99 -17.19 -21.20
N GLN A 163 0.76 -16.70 -21.06
CA GLN A 163 -0.15 -16.45 -22.16
C GLN A 163 0.10 -15.12 -22.89
N GLY A 164 1.10 -14.34 -22.51
CA GLY A 164 1.43 -13.04 -23.10
C GLY A 164 0.45 -11.92 -22.74
N ALA A 165 -0.49 -12.14 -21.82
CA ALA A 165 -1.43 -11.11 -21.39
C ALA A 165 -0.80 -10.07 -20.45
N LEU A 166 0.23 -10.44 -19.70
CA LEU A 166 1.01 -9.58 -18.83
C LEU A 166 2.51 -9.71 -19.16
N ASN A 167 3.23 -8.61 -19.24
CA ASN A 167 4.68 -8.58 -19.42
C ASN A 167 5.34 -8.18 -18.09
N ILE A 168 5.71 -9.17 -17.27
CA ILE A 168 6.28 -8.99 -15.94
C ILE A 168 7.80 -8.83 -16.09
N TYR A 169 8.37 -7.78 -15.46
CA TYR A 169 9.81 -7.51 -15.48
C TYR A 169 10.45 -7.50 -14.09
N GLU A 170 9.64 -7.53 -13.01
CA GLU A 170 10.13 -7.45 -11.64
C GLU A 170 9.15 -8.07 -10.65
N ILE A 171 9.68 -8.71 -9.60
CA ILE A 171 8.89 -9.23 -8.49
C ILE A 171 9.62 -8.84 -7.21
N GLU A 172 8.95 -8.10 -6.31
CA GLU A 172 9.50 -7.71 -5.02
C GLU A 172 8.58 -8.16 -3.88
N LYS A 173 9.17 -8.66 -2.82
CA LYS A 173 8.49 -8.93 -1.54
C LYS A 173 8.84 -7.81 -0.57
N TRP A 174 7.88 -6.97 -0.28
CA TRP A 174 8.01 -5.96 0.74
C TRP A 174 7.64 -6.56 2.08
N ILE A 175 8.54 -6.46 3.04
CA ILE A 175 8.39 -7.07 4.36
C ILE A 175 8.73 -6.04 5.44
N PRO A 176 8.16 -6.20 6.67
CA PRO A 176 8.52 -5.37 7.79
C PRO A 176 10.02 -5.37 8.06
N LYS A 177 10.59 -4.19 8.34
CA LYS A 177 11.99 -4.02 8.79
C LYS A 177 12.09 -4.22 10.30
N ALA A 178 11.44 -5.19 10.86
CA ALA A 178 11.46 -5.39 12.29
C ALA A 178 12.70 -6.21 12.71
N GLY A 179 13.60 -5.64 13.47
CA GLY A 179 14.77 -6.18 14.13
C GLY A 179 14.80 -7.71 14.33
N LYS A 180 14.61 -8.18 15.56
CA LYS A 180 14.58 -9.64 15.86
C LYS A 180 13.42 -10.40 15.21
N MET A 181 12.32 -9.72 14.86
CA MET A 181 11.17 -10.35 14.19
C MET A 181 11.36 -10.49 12.67
N TYR A 182 12.31 -9.80 12.08
CA TYR A 182 12.65 -9.96 10.65
C TYR A 182 12.94 -11.42 10.26
N ALA A 183 13.63 -12.16 11.12
CA ALA A 183 13.90 -13.59 10.89
C ALA A 183 12.62 -14.44 10.92
N GLN A 184 11.64 -14.07 11.73
CA GLN A 184 10.35 -14.77 11.84
C GLN A 184 9.39 -14.39 10.71
N THR A 185 9.40 -13.12 10.25
CA THR A 185 8.57 -12.68 9.12
C THR A 185 9.02 -13.25 7.77
N ARG A 186 10.24 -13.77 7.69
CA ARG A 186 10.76 -14.45 6.49
C ARG A 186 9.91 -15.66 6.10
N ASP A 187 9.28 -16.31 7.08
CA ASP A 187 8.43 -17.49 6.91
C ASP A 187 6.92 -17.16 6.85
N LEU A 188 6.54 -15.90 7.08
CA LEU A 188 5.14 -15.48 7.13
C LEU A 188 4.55 -15.32 5.72
N GLY A 189 4.18 -16.42 5.12
CA GLY A 189 3.21 -16.53 4.03
C GLY A 189 3.59 -16.00 2.65
N TYR A 190 4.36 -14.93 2.54
CA TYR A 190 4.83 -14.46 1.22
C TYR A 190 6.12 -15.14 0.77
N GLY A 191 6.87 -15.79 1.67
CA GLY A 191 8.22 -16.28 1.42
C GLY A 191 8.33 -17.67 0.80
N THR A 192 7.35 -18.54 1.05
CA THR A 192 7.39 -19.97 0.69
C THR A 192 6.18 -20.39 -0.15
N SER A 193 5.48 -19.43 -0.75
CA SER A 193 4.27 -19.72 -1.49
C SER A 193 4.59 -20.49 -2.77
N LYS A 194 3.88 -21.59 -3.00
CA LYS A 194 3.97 -22.35 -4.27
C LYS A 194 3.63 -21.46 -5.47
N GLY A 195 2.72 -20.50 -5.28
CA GLY A 195 2.34 -19.53 -6.30
C GLY A 195 3.47 -18.59 -6.67
N LEU A 196 4.30 -18.19 -5.69
CA LEU A 196 5.47 -17.36 -5.98
C LEU A 196 6.53 -18.14 -6.77
N ALA A 197 6.82 -19.38 -6.37
CA ALA A 197 7.75 -20.23 -7.13
C ALA A 197 7.25 -20.48 -8.56
N GLU A 198 5.95 -20.65 -8.75
CA GLU A 198 5.34 -20.80 -10.08
C GLU A 198 5.46 -19.52 -10.90
N LEU A 199 5.29 -18.33 -10.28
CA LEU A 199 5.49 -17.05 -10.93
C LEU A 199 6.97 -16.82 -11.31
N GLU A 200 7.90 -17.12 -10.42
CA GLU A 200 9.35 -17.05 -10.68
C GLU A 200 9.74 -17.97 -11.84
N ASN A 201 9.24 -19.21 -11.86
CA ASN A 201 9.48 -20.15 -12.96
C ASN A 201 8.88 -19.67 -14.29
N ALA A 202 7.66 -19.12 -14.27
CA ALA A 202 6.99 -18.63 -15.47
C ALA A 202 7.68 -17.41 -16.08
N THR A 203 8.26 -16.56 -15.25
CA THR A 203 8.91 -15.30 -15.68
C THR A 203 10.40 -15.42 -15.90
N GLY A 204 11.05 -16.43 -15.33
CA GLY A 204 12.51 -16.55 -15.24
C GLY A 204 13.14 -15.53 -14.27
N LEU A 205 12.33 -14.83 -13.47
CA LEU A 205 12.80 -13.84 -12.51
C LEU A 205 12.93 -14.47 -11.11
N VAL A 206 13.86 -13.94 -10.32
CA VAL A 206 13.97 -14.24 -8.90
C VAL A 206 13.40 -13.07 -8.12
N SER A 207 12.48 -13.34 -7.20
CA SER A 207 11.90 -12.28 -6.37
C SER A 207 12.93 -11.68 -5.43
N SER A 208 13.03 -10.36 -5.41
CA SER A 208 13.83 -9.62 -4.43
C SER A 208 13.07 -9.45 -3.12
N VAL A 209 13.81 -9.27 -2.03
CA VAL A 209 13.24 -8.94 -0.71
C VAL A 209 13.61 -7.50 -0.37
N ALA A 210 12.61 -6.65 -0.18
CA ALA A 210 12.78 -5.24 0.15
C ALA A 210 12.23 -4.96 1.56
N PRO A 211 13.10 -4.87 2.60
CA PRO A 211 12.66 -4.47 3.94
C PRO A 211 12.11 -3.05 3.93
N GLN A 212 10.92 -2.84 4.49
CA GLN A 212 10.28 -1.53 4.60
C GLN A 212 10.41 -0.99 6.01
N GLU A 213 10.82 0.26 6.15
CA GLU A 213 10.93 0.93 7.46
C GLU A 213 9.59 1.08 8.16
N SER A 214 8.52 1.33 7.40
CA SER A 214 7.16 1.37 7.93
C SER A 214 6.60 -0.01 8.31
N GLY A 215 7.27 -1.09 7.93
CA GLY A 215 6.73 -2.44 8.14
C GLY A 215 5.69 -2.89 7.12
N TYR A 216 5.37 -2.07 6.13
CA TYR A 216 4.34 -2.36 5.11
C TYR A 216 4.62 -3.66 4.33
N PRO A 217 3.78 -4.70 4.48
CA PRO A 217 3.96 -5.97 3.79
C PRO A 217 3.11 -6.03 2.51
N ALA A 218 3.73 -6.32 1.37
CA ALA A 218 3.04 -6.54 0.10
C ALA A 218 3.92 -7.33 -0.88
N ILE A 219 3.30 -7.92 -1.90
CA ILE A 219 4.02 -8.40 -3.07
C ILE A 219 3.82 -7.34 -4.17
N HIS A 220 4.93 -6.84 -4.69
CA HIS A 220 4.95 -5.89 -5.79
C HIS A 220 5.36 -6.61 -7.07
N ILE A 221 4.59 -6.42 -8.14
CA ILE A 221 4.85 -6.99 -9.46
C ILE A 221 4.98 -5.85 -10.44
N GLY A 222 6.16 -5.67 -10.99
CA GLY A 222 6.45 -4.72 -12.05
C GLY A 222 5.98 -5.26 -13.41
N ILE A 223 5.16 -4.48 -14.11
CA ILE A 223 4.59 -4.82 -15.41
C ILE A 223 4.99 -3.76 -16.42
N LYS A 224 5.44 -4.18 -17.60
CA LYS A 224 5.61 -3.32 -18.75
C LYS A 224 4.36 -3.37 -19.62
N THR A 225 3.71 -2.23 -19.77
CA THR A 225 2.47 -2.11 -20.55
C THR A 225 2.76 -2.14 -22.06
N LYS A 226 1.70 -2.24 -22.86
CA LYS A 226 1.78 -2.28 -24.34
C LYS A 226 2.48 -1.05 -24.92
N ASN A 227 2.24 0.13 -24.37
CA ASN A 227 2.85 1.38 -24.83
C ASN A 227 4.18 1.70 -24.12
N GLY A 228 4.71 0.75 -23.35
CA GLY A 228 6.03 0.81 -22.73
C GLY A 228 6.08 1.49 -21.37
N PHE A 229 4.94 1.84 -20.76
CA PHE A 229 4.90 2.32 -19.39
C PHE A 229 5.26 1.21 -18.40
N LYS A 230 6.00 1.57 -17.35
CA LYS A 230 6.16 0.73 -16.18
C LYS A 230 4.97 0.91 -15.25
N ALA A 231 4.28 -0.17 -14.98
CA ALA A 231 3.21 -0.25 -14.02
C ALA A 231 3.63 -1.12 -12.83
N GLU A 232 3.05 -0.87 -11.65
CA GLU A 232 3.27 -1.66 -10.45
C GLU A 232 1.92 -2.20 -9.94
N ILE A 233 1.86 -3.51 -9.71
CA ILE A 233 0.73 -4.14 -9.02
C ILE A 233 1.15 -4.52 -7.60
N GLN A 234 0.38 -4.08 -6.61
CA GLN A 234 0.53 -4.41 -5.21
C GLN A 234 -0.50 -5.46 -4.79
N ILE A 235 -0.08 -6.56 -4.21
CA ILE A 235 -0.95 -7.62 -3.68
C ILE A 235 -0.86 -7.58 -2.16
N MET A 236 -2.00 -7.39 -1.49
CA MET A 236 -2.07 -7.26 -0.03
C MET A 236 -3.41 -7.69 0.53
N GLY A 237 -3.46 -7.94 1.84
CA GLY A 237 -4.71 -8.13 2.57
C GLY A 237 -5.43 -6.82 2.82
N VAL A 238 -6.75 -6.88 2.98
CA VAL A 238 -7.60 -5.71 3.21
C VAL A 238 -7.24 -4.97 4.51
N ASP A 239 -6.79 -5.68 5.53
CA ASP A 239 -6.39 -5.06 6.80
C ASP A 239 -5.08 -4.25 6.64
N VAL A 240 -4.18 -4.73 5.78
CA VAL A 240 -2.97 -4.01 5.39
C VAL A 240 -3.32 -2.77 4.55
N GLU A 241 -4.30 -2.88 3.63
CA GLU A 241 -4.75 -1.74 2.84
C GLU A 241 -5.39 -0.66 3.69
N ASP A 242 -6.26 -1.04 4.65
CA ASP A 242 -6.89 -0.08 5.57
C ASP A 242 -5.83 0.68 6.40
N LEU A 243 -4.83 -0.04 6.90
CA LEU A 243 -3.73 0.57 7.64
C LEU A 243 -2.88 1.49 6.74
N LYS A 244 -2.65 1.06 5.49
CA LYS A 244 -1.90 1.85 4.51
C LYS A 244 -2.57 3.18 4.17
N GLU A 245 -3.90 3.22 4.09
CA GLU A 245 -4.61 4.48 3.88
C GLU A 245 -4.38 5.48 5.02
N VAL A 246 -4.43 5.00 6.27
CA VAL A 246 -4.17 5.83 7.46
C VAL A 246 -2.72 6.30 7.50
N GLU A 247 -1.78 5.39 7.28
CA GLU A 247 -0.35 5.70 7.30
C GLU A 247 0.04 6.66 6.17
N ASP A 248 -0.49 6.50 4.96
CA ASP A 248 -0.27 7.42 3.84
C ASP A 248 -0.72 8.86 4.17
N LEU A 249 -1.83 9.03 4.88
CA LEU A 249 -2.29 10.34 5.35
C LEU A 249 -1.32 10.91 6.39
N CYS A 250 -0.97 10.12 7.40
CA CYS A 250 -0.02 10.50 8.45
C CYS A 250 1.34 10.88 7.86
N TYR A 251 1.85 10.08 6.93
CA TYR A 251 3.09 10.35 6.22
C TYR A 251 3.06 11.68 5.46
N LYS A 252 1.98 11.94 4.72
CA LYS A 252 1.83 13.20 3.96
C LYS A 252 1.81 14.41 4.88
N ILE A 253 1.06 14.34 5.98
CA ILE A 253 0.98 15.44 6.95
C ILE A 253 2.37 15.67 7.56
N ARG A 254 3.03 14.62 8.08
CA ARG A 254 4.35 14.71 8.68
C ARG A 254 5.41 15.30 7.74
N CYS A 255 5.34 14.96 6.46
CA CYS A 255 6.28 15.46 5.44
C CYS A 255 5.85 16.78 4.78
N GLY A 256 4.78 17.42 5.22
CA GLY A 256 4.25 18.65 4.60
C GLY A 256 3.82 18.48 3.15
N LYS A 257 3.41 17.25 2.76
CA LYS A 257 2.97 16.94 1.41
C LYS A 257 1.49 17.29 1.23
N PRO A 258 1.05 17.61 0.00
CA PRO A 258 -0.35 17.87 -0.28
C PRO A 258 -1.24 16.69 0.13
N ILE A 259 -2.32 17.00 0.85
CA ILE A 259 -3.35 16.01 1.23
C ILE A 259 -4.69 16.35 0.54
N PRO A 260 -5.58 15.37 0.37
CA PRO A 260 -6.92 15.62 -0.16
C PRO A 260 -7.67 16.65 0.69
N THR A 261 -8.41 17.55 0.03
CA THR A 261 -9.14 18.66 0.67
C THR A 261 -10.08 18.16 1.78
N ILE A 262 -10.68 16.97 1.60
CA ILE A 262 -11.57 16.37 2.59
C ILE A 262 -10.89 16.10 3.94
N TYR A 263 -9.56 16.00 4.00
CA TYR A 263 -8.79 15.74 5.21
C TYR A 263 -8.08 16.96 5.79
N LYS A 264 -8.36 18.18 5.28
CA LYS A 264 -7.70 19.41 5.77
C LYS A 264 -7.97 19.72 7.25
N SER A 265 -9.12 19.30 7.79
CA SER A 265 -9.40 19.40 9.22
C SER A 265 -8.49 18.50 10.06
N MET A 266 -8.14 17.32 9.55
CA MET A 266 -7.26 16.38 10.23
C MET A 266 -5.81 16.88 10.28
N GLU A 267 -5.33 17.56 9.25
CA GLU A 267 -3.99 18.18 9.22
C GLU A 267 -3.77 19.09 10.43
N LYS A 268 -4.78 19.93 10.76
CA LYS A 268 -4.72 20.85 11.91
C LYS A 268 -4.58 20.13 13.26
N ILE A 269 -5.07 18.89 13.35
CA ILE A 269 -5.03 18.09 14.59
C ILE A 269 -3.74 17.27 14.64
N LEU A 270 -3.34 16.66 13.51
CA LEU A 270 -2.23 15.73 13.47
C LEU A 270 -0.86 16.42 13.36
N GLN A 271 -0.77 17.55 12.67
CA GLN A 271 0.49 18.27 12.48
C GLN A 271 1.17 18.65 13.82
N PRO A 272 0.47 19.25 14.82
CA PRO A 272 1.09 19.55 16.10
C PRO A 272 1.58 18.30 16.84
N ALA A 273 0.90 17.16 16.67
CA ALA A 273 1.32 15.91 17.29
C ALA A 273 2.61 15.36 16.67
N PHE A 274 2.82 15.52 15.38
CA PHE A 274 4.09 15.17 14.74
C PHE A 274 5.23 16.10 15.14
N GLU A 275 4.97 17.40 15.30
CA GLU A 275 5.92 18.36 15.84
C GLU A 275 6.31 18.03 17.30
N GLU A 276 5.35 17.54 18.08
CA GLU A 276 5.60 17.04 19.44
C GLU A 276 6.53 15.81 19.43
N LEU A 277 6.32 14.85 18.51
CA LEU A 277 7.20 13.69 18.36
C LEU A 277 8.66 14.13 18.08
N GLU A 278 8.85 15.06 17.14
CA GLU A 278 10.16 15.60 16.79
C GLU A 278 10.81 16.28 17.99
N THR A 279 10.08 17.19 18.66
CA THR A 279 10.55 17.93 19.83
C THR A 279 10.99 17.00 20.98
N LYS A 280 10.21 15.93 21.22
CA LYS A 280 10.47 14.94 22.28
C LYS A 280 11.38 13.79 21.82
N LYS A 281 11.84 13.78 20.57
CA LYS A 281 12.66 12.69 19.96
C LYS A 281 11.99 11.32 20.05
N LEU A 282 10.70 11.27 19.78
CA LEU A 282 9.87 10.06 19.86
C LEU A 282 9.53 9.44 18.49
N GLU A 283 10.10 9.96 17.38
CA GLU A 283 9.80 9.48 16.02
C GLU A 283 10.13 8.00 15.84
N GLY A 284 11.24 7.53 16.45
CA GLY A 284 11.61 6.12 16.43
C GLY A 284 10.53 5.23 17.04
N HIS A 285 10.02 5.61 18.21
CA HIS A 285 8.94 4.87 18.88
C HIS A 285 7.62 4.93 18.11
N TYR A 286 7.32 6.05 17.42
CA TYR A 286 6.18 6.12 16.53
C TYR A 286 6.34 5.17 15.33
N MET A 287 7.55 5.10 14.74
CA MET A 287 7.82 4.15 13.65
C MET A 287 7.76 2.69 14.12
N ASP A 288 8.15 2.38 15.34
CA ASP A 288 7.96 1.06 15.93
C ASP A 288 6.47 0.72 16.04
N TYR A 289 5.65 1.67 16.49
CA TYR A 289 4.18 1.51 16.54
C TYR A 289 3.57 1.27 15.14
N VAL A 290 4.01 2.01 14.13
CA VAL A 290 3.58 1.81 12.72
C VAL A 290 3.95 0.41 12.25
N ASN A 291 5.18 -0.01 12.49
CA ASN A 291 5.70 -1.32 12.10
C ASN A 291 4.94 -2.47 12.79
N ASP A 292 4.74 -2.38 14.10
CA ASP A 292 3.99 -3.38 14.87
C ASP A 292 2.53 -3.46 14.42
N SER A 293 1.93 -2.33 14.03
CA SER A 293 0.57 -2.28 13.50
C SER A 293 0.46 -3.02 12.16
N TYR A 294 1.43 -2.86 11.25
CA TYR A 294 1.47 -3.64 10.01
C TYR A 294 1.71 -5.12 10.27
N LEU A 295 2.60 -5.44 11.18
CA LEU A 295 2.87 -6.82 11.56
C LEU A 295 1.63 -7.49 12.14
N ASN A 296 0.89 -6.78 12.98
CA ASN A 296 -0.38 -7.25 13.53
C ASN A 296 -1.43 -7.46 12.43
N ALA A 297 -1.62 -6.48 11.55
CA ALA A 297 -2.57 -6.58 10.44
C ALA A 297 -2.25 -7.74 9.50
N PHE A 298 -0.97 -8.03 9.31
CA PHE A 298 -0.48 -9.12 8.47
C PHE A 298 -0.67 -10.50 9.13
N ASN A 299 -0.32 -10.64 10.42
CA ASN A 299 -0.35 -11.92 11.13
C ASN A 299 -1.73 -12.34 11.60
N TYR A 300 -2.59 -11.37 11.89
CA TYR A 300 -3.92 -11.59 12.45
C TYR A 300 -5.02 -10.98 11.57
N PRO A 301 -5.12 -11.38 10.29
CA PRO A 301 -6.17 -10.88 9.41
C PRO A 301 -7.53 -11.21 10.01
N VAL A 302 -8.46 -10.28 9.94
CA VAL A 302 -9.83 -10.49 10.45
C VAL A 302 -10.48 -11.64 9.68
N GLN A 303 -10.64 -12.77 10.33
CA GLN A 303 -11.19 -13.99 9.72
C GLN A 303 -12.66 -13.86 9.33
N ASN A 304 -13.38 -12.84 9.82
CA ASN A 304 -14.82 -12.73 9.67
C ASN A 304 -15.24 -11.45 8.97
N PHE A 305 -15.11 -11.46 7.66
CA PHE A 305 -15.45 -10.34 6.78
C PHE A 305 -16.90 -9.86 6.91
N ASN A 306 -17.84 -10.77 7.21
CA ASN A 306 -19.27 -10.46 7.33
C ASN A 306 -19.64 -9.77 8.65
N THR A 307 -18.79 -9.87 9.66
CA THR A 307 -19.00 -9.24 10.98
C THR A 307 -18.10 -8.04 11.21
N ARG A 308 -17.57 -7.45 10.14
CA ARG A 308 -16.53 -6.44 10.16
C ARG A 308 -16.83 -5.24 11.04
N LYS A 309 -16.60 -5.40 12.32
CA LYS A 309 -16.06 -4.32 13.12
C LYS A 309 -14.63 -4.16 12.58
N LYS A 310 -14.27 -2.97 12.07
CA LYS A 310 -12.94 -2.66 11.52
C LYS A 310 -11.87 -3.36 12.35
N ALA A 311 -10.85 -3.93 11.67
CA ALA A 311 -9.76 -4.58 12.36
C ALA A 311 -9.27 -3.65 13.47
N PRO A 312 -9.16 -4.11 14.72
CA PRO A 312 -8.61 -3.29 15.76
C PRO A 312 -7.16 -3.02 15.38
N PHE A 313 -6.86 -1.78 14.97
CA PHE A 313 -5.49 -1.33 14.96
C PHE A 313 -4.90 -1.49 16.34
N LEU A 314 -3.61 -1.72 16.45
CA LEU A 314 -2.96 -1.76 17.76
C LEU A 314 -3.19 -0.42 18.49
N PRO A 315 -3.47 -0.46 19.79
CA PRO A 315 -3.56 0.77 20.58
C PRO A 315 -2.19 1.45 20.59
N ILE A 316 -2.18 2.77 20.40
CA ILE A 316 -0.96 3.54 20.47
C ILE A 316 -0.38 3.51 21.89
N PRO A 317 0.95 3.37 22.06
CA PRO A 317 1.61 3.48 23.37
C PRO A 317 1.24 4.80 24.10
N TYR A 318 1.00 4.72 25.39
CA TYR A 318 0.51 5.84 26.21
C TYR A 318 1.42 7.06 26.26
N PHE A 319 2.71 6.89 26.00
CA PHE A 319 3.72 7.96 25.98
C PHE A 319 3.81 8.69 24.63
N LEU A 320 3.12 8.19 23.60
CA LEU A 320 2.98 8.86 22.31
C LEU A 320 1.71 9.74 22.30
N PRO A 321 1.65 10.79 21.47
CA PRO A 321 0.44 11.59 21.33
C PRO A 321 -0.76 10.75 20.91
N GLN A 322 -1.80 10.70 21.75
CA GLN A 322 -2.95 9.81 21.58
C GLN A 322 -3.81 10.12 20.33
N VAL A 323 -3.67 11.32 19.78
CA VAL A 323 -4.33 11.70 18.52
C VAL A 323 -3.75 10.97 17.31
N LEU A 324 -2.54 10.38 17.44
CA LEU A 324 -1.90 9.57 16.42
C LEU A 324 -2.33 8.09 16.46
N ASP A 325 -3.29 7.73 17.31
CA ASP A 325 -3.87 6.38 17.32
C ASP A 325 -4.60 6.09 15.99
N PHE A 326 -4.19 5.04 15.30
CA PHE A 326 -4.70 4.71 13.98
C PHE A 326 -6.20 4.40 13.96
N THR A 327 -6.74 3.87 15.06
CA THR A 327 -8.20 3.64 15.19
C THR A 327 -8.96 4.95 15.16
N ASN A 328 -8.45 5.95 15.87
CA ASN A 328 -9.07 7.27 15.91
C ASN A 328 -8.94 7.99 14.56
N ILE A 329 -7.75 7.95 13.95
CA ILE A 329 -7.51 8.55 12.62
C ILE A 329 -8.42 7.89 11.58
N ALA A 330 -8.51 6.57 11.52
CA ALA A 330 -9.39 5.87 10.60
C ALA A 330 -10.86 6.27 10.75
N ARG A 331 -11.32 6.44 12.00
CA ARG A 331 -12.69 6.89 12.29
C ARG A 331 -12.95 8.30 11.77
N GLU A 332 -12.02 9.22 12.00
CA GLU A 332 -12.15 10.60 11.48
C GLU A 332 -12.06 10.65 9.95
N MET A 333 -11.21 9.81 9.32
CA MET A 333 -11.18 9.69 7.86
C MET A 333 -12.52 9.25 7.29
N GLU A 334 -13.18 8.26 7.88
CA GLU A 334 -14.51 7.80 7.46
C GLU A 334 -15.57 8.90 7.63
N LYS A 335 -15.50 9.65 8.73
CA LYS A 335 -16.39 10.79 8.94
C LYS A 335 -16.20 11.86 7.85
N CYS A 336 -14.95 12.21 7.53
CA CYS A 336 -14.65 13.15 6.45
C CYS A 336 -15.17 12.65 5.09
N LYS A 337 -15.01 11.36 4.78
CA LYS A 337 -15.55 10.76 3.54
C LYS A 337 -17.09 10.85 3.50
N TYR A 338 -17.75 10.55 4.61
CA TYR A 338 -19.21 10.63 4.72
C TYR A 338 -19.70 12.06 4.51
N GLU A 339 -19.13 13.05 5.22
CA GLU A 339 -19.50 14.45 5.09
C GLU A 339 -19.33 14.96 3.65
N ALA A 340 -18.23 14.60 2.98
CA ALA A 340 -18.00 14.93 1.59
C ALA A 340 -19.09 14.34 0.66
N SER A 341 -19.49 13.09 0.89
CA SER A 341 -20.54 12.42 0.10
C SER A 341 -21.91 13.08 0.26
N VAL A 342 -22.25 13.55 1.45
CA VAL A 342 -23.50 14.27 1.72
C VAL A 342 -23.53 15.61 0.99
N ILE A 343 -22.42 16.35 1.00
CA ILE A 343 -22.29 17.63 0.29
C ILE A 343 -22.46 17.41 -1.23
N GLU A 344 -21.82 16.41 -1.80
CA GLU A 344 -21.92 16.09 -3.22
C GLU A 344 -23.36 15.73 -3.64
N GLN A 345 -24.05 14.93 -2.84
CA GLN A 345 -25.45 14.57 -3.09
C GLN A 345 -26.39 15.78 -3.03
N SER A 346 -26.18 16.70 -2.09
CA SER A 346 -26.99 17.93 -1.96
C SER A 346 -26.77 18.86 -3.17
N THR A 347 -25.53 19.04 -3.60
CA THR A 347 -25.18 19.86 -4.76
C THR A 347 -25.80 19.30 -6.05
N ASN A 348 -25.75 17.97 -6.22
CA ASN A 348 -26.35 17.31 -7.39
C ASN A 348 -27.89 17.43 -7.42
N LYS A 349 -28.57 17.44 -6.27
CA LYS A 349 -30.02 17.69 -6.19
C LYS A 349 -30.37 19.12 -6.60
N THR A 350 -29.63 20.11 -6.12
CA THR A 350 -29.84 21.54 -6.45
C THR A 350 -29.66 21.81 -7.95
N ASN A 351 -28.63 21.20 -8.56
CA ASN A 351 -28.37 21.35 -9.99
C ASN A 351 -29.47 20.68 -10.87
N LYS A 352 -30.11 19.61 -10.41
CA LYS A 352 -31.24 18.99 -11.12
C LYS A 352 -32.52 19.83 -11.04
N THR A 353 -32.77 20.51 -9.92
CA THR A 353 -33.93 21.39 -9.77
C THR A 353 -33.79 22.66 -10.62
N ASN A 354 -32.61 23.25 -10.69
CA ASN A 354 -32.36 24.42 -11.51
C ASN A 354 -32.44 24.18 -13.03
N LYS A 355 -32.19 22.94 -13.49
CA LYS A 355 -32.36 22.56 -14.91
C LYS A 355 -33.85 22.34 -15.32
N LYS A 356 -34.77 22.21 -14.35
CA LYS A 356 -36.22 22.01 -14.59
C LYS A 356 -37.03 23.31 -14.50
N ALA A 357 -36.40 24.44 -14.21
CA ALA A 357 -37.11 25.74 -14.26
C ALA A 357 -37.54 26.00 -15.73
N PRO A 358 -38.81 26.18 -16.02
CA PRO A 358 -39.28 26.42 -17.37
C PRO A 358 -38.68 27.73 -17.88
N LYS A 359 -38.07 27.69 -19.08
CA LYS A 359 -37.76 28.92 -19.81
C LYS A 359 -39.11 29.57 -20.11
N GLY A 360 -39.40 30.61 -19.32
CA GLY A 360 -40.59 31.43 -19.53
C GLY A 360 -40.63 31.88 -20.98
N LYS A 361 -41.84 31.76 -21.53
CA LYS A 361 -42.23 32.24 -22.86
C LYS A 361 -42.12 33.75 -22.89
#